data_59af0cbb259fc18060dd5a1d3a786bf6
#
_entry.id   59af0cbb259fc18060dd5a1d3a786bf6
#
_cell.length_a   1.000
_cell.length_b   1.000
_cell.length_c   1.000
_cell.angle_alpha   90.00
_cell.angle_beta   90.00
_cell.angle_gamma   90.00
#
_symmetry.space_group_name_H-M   'P 1'
#
loop_
_entity.id
_entity.type
_entity.pdbx_description
1 polymer ?
#
loop_
_entity_poly.entity_id
_entity_poly.type
_entity_poly.pdbx_seq_one_letter_code
_entity_poly.pdbx_strand_id
1 'polypeptide(L)'
;MAQTVTEVLTAGADSVTLINAINGGTQNVTGMTQAEINDTVQRNVDHLELVLAYAPVDGNDTPDVAGAAGSKKTTHVAAITTGKTYITDNS
;
A
#
# COMPACT_ATOMS: atom_id res chain seq x y z
N MET A 1 14.45 11.24 11.69
CA MET A 1 15.41 10.25 11.20
C MET A 1 14.90 9.65 9.92
N ALA A 2 15.73 9.63 8.92
CA ALA A 2 15.30 9.14 7.62
C ALA A 2 15.22 7.62 7.63
N GLN A 3 14.23 7.09 7.00
CA GLN A 3 14.10 5.66 6.83
C GLN A 3 14.95 5.20 5.65
N THR A 4 15.40 3.97 5.71
CA THR A 4 16.07 3.38 4.56
C THR A 4 15.04 2.94 3.55
N VAL A 5 15.48 2.71 2.32
CA VAL A 5 14.58 2.18 1.29
C VAL A 5 13.98 0.86 1.74
N THR A 6 14.78 0.01 2.38
CA THR A 6 14.28 -1.26 2.87
C THR A 6 13.16 -1.08 3.89
N GLU A 7 13.32 -0.13 4.81
CA GLU A 7 12.28 0.13 5.81
C GLU A 7 11.00 0.64 5.15
N VAL A 8 11.13 1.54 4.18
CA VAL A 8 9.99 2.07 3.46
C VAL A 8 9.27 0.96 2.70
N LEU A 9 10.03 0.10 2.05
CA LEU A 9 9.43 -1.02 1.30
C LEU A 9 8.74 -2.02 2.22
N THR A 10 9.31 -2.27 3.39
CA THR A 10 8.68 -3.17 4.36
C THR A 10 7.34 -2.63 4.82
N ALA A 11 7.30 -1.34 5.13
CA ALA A 11 6.04 -0.70 5.52
C ALA A 11 5.03 -0.73 4.37
N GLY A 12 5.50 -0.54 3.14
CA GLY A 12 4.63 -0.65 1.97
C GLY A 12 4.08 -2.06 1.81
N ALA A 13 4.89 -3.06 2.02
CA ALA A 13 4.44 -4.45 1.92
C ALA A 13 3.34 -4.75 2.94
N ASP A 14 3.42 -4.19 4.12
CA ASP A 14 2.36 -4.36 5.13
C ASP A 14 1.05 -3.75 4.65
N SER A 15 1.10 -2.59 3.99
CA SER A 15 -0.09 -1.97 3.43
C SER A 15 -0.66 -2.79 2.28
N VAL A 16 0.17 -3.37 1.45
CA VAL A 16 -0.27 -4.27 0.38
C VAL A 16 -1.02 -5.45 0.98
N THR A 17 -0.45 -6.05 2.00
CA THR A 17 -1.06 -7.21 2.66
C THR A 17 -2.43 -6.85 3.23
N LEU A 18 -2.52 -5.71 3.89
CA LEU A 18 -3.78 -5.29 4.50
C LEU A 18 -4.85 -5.00 3.47
N ILE A 19 -4.52 -4.27 2.42
CA ILE A 19 -5.49 -3.97 1.35
C ILE A 19 -6.00 -5.26 0.72
N ASN A 20 -5.10 -6.17 0.41
CA ASN A 20 -5.49 -7.42 -0.23
C ASN A 20 -6.32 -8.30 0.71
N ALA A 21 -6.02 -8.29 2.00
CA ALA A 21 -6.79 -9.05 2.97
C ALA A 21 -8.21 -8.51 3.13
N ILE A 22 -8.35 -7.18 3.15
CA ILE A 22 -9.68 -6.57 3.23
C ILE A 22 -10.47 -6.88 1.95
N ASN A 23 -9.85 -6.71 0.81
CA ASN A 23 -10.52 -6.96 -0.47
C ASN A 23 -10.89 -8.44 -0.62
N GLY A 24 -10.07 -9.32 -0.13
CA GLY A 24 -10.32 -10.76 -0.21
C GLY A 24 -11.20 -11.33 0.89
N GLY A 25 -11.55 -10.50 1.88
CA GLY A 25 -12.41 -10.95 2.96
C GLY A 25 -11.72 -11.74 4.04
N THR A 26 -10.39 -11.71 4.09
CA THR A 26 -9.65 -12.47 5.09
C THR A 26 -9.23 -11.64 6.30
N GLN A 27 -9.37 -10.32 6.23
CA GLN A 27 -9.05 -9.45 7.34
C GLN A 27 -10.22 -9.42 8.31
N ASN A 28 -9.92 -9.51 9.61
CA ASN A 28 -10.96 -9.40 10.62
C ASN A 28 -11.35 -7.93 10.77
N VAL A 29 -12.57 -7.61 10.37
CA VAL A 29 -13.10 -6.26 10.47
C VAL A 29 -14.33 -6.21 11.38
N THR A 30 -14.47 -7.18 12.25
CA THR A 30 -15.58 -7.23 13.19
C THR A 30 -15.66 -5.94 14.01
N GLY A 31 -16.84 -5.37 14.07
CA GLY A 31 -17.06 -4.13 14.83
C GLY A 31 -16.79 -2.86 14.05
N MET A 32 -16.30 -2.95 12.82
CA MET A 32 -16.06 -1.78 11.98
C MET A 32 -17.24 -1.53 11.05
N THR A 33 -17.56 -0.25 10.85
CA THR A 33 -18.54 0.10 9.83
C THR A 33 -17.86 0.06 8.47
N GLN A 34 -18.66 0.02 7.42
CA GLN A 34 -18.08 0.05 6.08
C GLN A 34 -17.29 1.35 5.85
N ALA A 35 -17.77 2.46 6.39
CA ALA A 35 -17.03 3.72 6.28
C ALA A 35 -15.67 3.64 6.95
N GLU A 36 -15.59 3.00 8.09
CA GLU A 36 -14.31 2.82 8.78
C GLU A 36 -13.37 1.90 8.00
N ILE A 37 -13.91 0.85 7.41
CA ILE A 37 -13.12 -0.05 6.58
C ILE A 37 -12.57 0.68 5.37
N ASN A 38 -13.44 1.47 4.69
CA ASN A 38 -13.02 2.25 3.53
C ASN A 38 -11.94 3.26 3.89
N ASP A 39 -12.06 3.88 5.06
CA ASP A 39 -11.05 4.84 5.54
C ASP A 39 -9.72 4.15 5.77
N THR A 40 -9.74 2.95 6.33
CA THR A 40 -8.53 2.16 6.54
C THR A 40 -7.87 1.82 5.21
N VAL A 41 -8.66 1.41 4.22
CA VAL A 41 -8.13 1.12 2.89
C VAL A 41 -7.52 2.38 2.27
N GLN A 42 -8.22 3.52 2.40
CA GLN A 42 -7.72 4.78 1.84
C GLN A 42 -6.39 5.18 2.45
N ARG A 43 -6.23 5.04 3.76
CA ARG A 43 -4.97 5.38 4.41
C ARG A 43 -3.82 4.51 3.91
N ASN A 44 -4.10 3.25 3.65
CA ASN A 44 -3.07 2.35 3.15
C ASN A 44 -2.75 2.61 1.68
N VAL A 45 -3.75 3.01 0.88
CA VAL A 45 -3.52 3.46 -0.49
C VAL A 45 -2.61 4.71 -0.48
N ASP A 46 -2.94 5.68 0.37
CA ASP A 46 -2.15 6.90 0.48
C ASP A 46 -0.71 6.58 0.90
N HIS A 47 -0.55 5.65 1.82
CA HIS A 47 0.77 5.23 2.28
C HIS A 47 1.57 4.61 1.13
N LEU A 48 0.94 3.77 0.32
CA LEU A 48 1.63 3.17 -0.81
C LEU A 48 2.05 4.23 -1.85
N GLU A 49 1.20 5.23 -2.07
CA GLU A 49 1.56 6.32 -2.97
C GLU A 49 2.76 7.09 -2.45
N LEU A 50 2.82 7.31 -1.13
CA LEU A 50 3.97 7.94 -0.52
C LEU A 50 5.22 7.07 -0.63
N VAL A 51 5.09 5.79 -0.43
CA VAL A 51 6.23 4.87 -0.56
C VAL A 51 6.84 4.96 -1.95
N LEU A 52 5.99 4.94 -2.97
CA LEU A 52 6.49 5.02 -4.35
C LEU A 52 7.12 6.37 -4.66
N ALA A 53 6.62 7.44 -4.06
CA ALA A 53 7.17 8.76 -4.26
C ALA A 53 8.44 8.99 -3.47
N TYR A 54 8.51 8.42 -2.27
CA TYR A 54 9.61 8.64 -1.35
C TYR A 54 10.88 7.90 -1.75
N ALA A 55 10.71 6.70 -2.23
CA ALA A 55 11.83 5.84 -2.47
C ALA A 55 12.88 6.40 -3.42
N PRO A 56 12.50 7.07 -4.50
CA PRO A 56 13.50 7.66 -5.37
C PRO A 56 14.27 8.80 -4.71
N VAL A 57 13.71 9.37 -3.65
CA VAL A 57 14.31 10.52 -2.99
C VAL A 57 15.25 10.11 -1.88
N ASP A 58 15.19 8.88 -1.47
CA ASP A 58 15.97 8.38 -0.36
C ASP A 58 17.47 8.26 -0.67
N GLY A 59 17.85 8.41 -1.88
CA GLY A 59 19.24 8.30 -2.24
C GLY A 59 19.73 6.86 -2.33
N ASN A 60 18.98 5.99 -1.80
CA ASN A 60 19.22 4.58 -1.93
C ASN A 60 18.32 3.98 -2.95
N ASP A 61 17.78 4.84 -3.76
CA ASP A 61 16.87 4.52 -4.78
C ASP A 61 17.37 3.34 -5.54
N THR A 62 17.18 2.29 -5.01
CA THR A 62 17.54 1.11 -5.67
C THR A 62 16.56 0.87 -6.77
N PRO A 63 16.95 0.14 -7.73
CA PRO A 63 16.04 -0.27 -8.77
C PRO A 63 14.82 -0.96 -8.21
N ASP A 64 14.95 -1.51 -7.05
CA ASP A 64 13.85 -2.10 -6.36
C ASP A 64 12.65 -1.23 -6.25
N VAL A 65 12.83 0.04 -6.22
CA VAL A 65 11.70 0.91 -6.11
C VAL A 65 11.52 1.69 -7.35
N ALA A 66 12.60 2.26 -7.80
CA ALA A 66 12.51 3.17 -8.89
C ALA A 66 12.03 2.49 -10.09
N GLY A 67 12.19 1.39 -10.23
CA GLY A 67 11.67 1.01 -11.41
C GLY A 67 11.80 -0.33 -11.67
N ALA A 68 12.77 -0.64 -11.39
CA ALA A 68 12.88 -1.90 -11.62
C ALA A 68 12.18 -2.60 -10.67
N ALA A 69 11.89 -1.91 -9.79
CA ALA A 69 11.30 -2.52 -8.75
C ALA A 69 10.79 -3.83 -9.06
N GLY A 70 10.77 -4.05 -10.17
CA GLY A 70 10.32 -5.28 -10.57
C GLY A 70 9.05 -5.60 -9.85
N SER A 71 9.06 -6.66 -9.13
CA SER A 71 7.87 -7.16 -8.51
C SER A 71 7.36 -6.25 -7.40
N LYS A 72 8.24 -5.55 -6.69
CA LYS A 72 7.76 -4.71 -5.58
C LYS A 72 6.96 -3.54 -6.08
N LYS A 73 7.46 -2.84 -7.08
CA LYS A 73 6.72 -1.74 -7.64
C LYS A 73 5.40 -2.22 -8.24
N THR A 74 5.42 -3.30 -8.96
CA THR A 74 4.22 -3.87 -9.56
C THR A 74 3.20 -4.23 -8.48
N THR A 75 3.65 -4.85 -7.41
CA THR A 75 2.80 -5.25 -6.31
C THR A 75 2.16 -4.04 -5.63
N HIS A 76 2.95 -3.00 -5.39
CA HIS A 76 2.44 -1.78 -4.76
C HIS A 76 1.42 -1.07 -5.64
N VAL A 77 1.70 -0.95 -6.93
CA VAL A 77 0.78 -0.32 -7.86
C VAL A 77 -0.52 -1.12 -7.95
N ALA A 78 -0.42 -2.43 -8.01
CA ALA A 78 -1.61 -3.28 -8.06
C ALA A 78 -2.46 -3.12 -6.81
N ALA A 79 -1.84 -3.03 -5.63
CA ALA A 79 -2.58 -2.87 -4.38
C ALA A 79 -3.27 -1.51 -4.32
N ILE A 80 -2.64 -0.46 -4.83
CA ILE A 80 -3.28 0.86 -4.92
C ILE A 80 -4.56 0.76 -5.75
N THR A 81 -4.49 0.13 -6.90
CA THR A 81 -5.65 -0.05 -7.76
C THR A 81 -6.72 -0.87 -7.05
N THR A 82 -6.33 -1.96 -6.41
CA THR A 82 -7.24 -2.82 -5.66
C THR A 82 -7.96 -2.02 -4.57
N GLY A 83 -7.22 -1.21 -3.82
CA GLY A 83 -7.79 -0.42 -2.75
C GLY A 83 -8.78 0.62 -3.25
N LYS A 84 -8.42 1.33 -4.31
CA LYS A 84 -9.32 2.33 -4.89
C LYS A 84 -10.60 1.71 -5.41
N THR A 85 -10.49 0.56 -6.06
CA THR A 85 -11.64 -0.17 -6.58
C THR A 85 -12.53 -0.65 -5.43
N TYR A 86 -11.91 -1.18 -4.38
CA TYR A 86 -12.65 -1.61 -3.20
C TYR A 86 -13.50 -0.48 -2.62
N ILE A 87 -12.89 0.69 -2.45
CA ILE A 87 -13.61 1.85 -1.90
C ILE A 87 -14.76 2.25 -2.79
N THR A 88 -14.53 2.31 -4.09
CA THR A 88 -15.58 2.68 -5.04
C THR A 88 -16.75 1.70 -5.00
N ASP A 89 -16.44 0.41 -4.94
CA ASP A 89 -17.45 -0.63 -4.95
C ASP A 89 -18.23 -0.70 -3.63
N ASN A 90 -17.68 -0.16 -2.58
CA ASN A 90 -18.27 -0.25 -1.25
C ASN A 90 -18.65 1.11 -0.66
N SER A 91 -18.74 2.11 -1.47
CA SER A 91 -19.11 3.43 -1.00
C SER A 91 -20.59 3.75 -1.24
#